data_916af2d63dea7ff348832f22114021af
#
_entry.id   916af2d63dea7ff348832f22114021af
#
_cell.length_a   1.000
_cell.length_b   1.000
_cell.length_c   1.000
_cell.angle_alpha   90.00
_cell.angle_beta   90.00
_cell.angle_gamma   90.00
#
_symmetry.space_group_name_H-M   'P 1'
#
loop_
_entity.id
_entity.type
_entity.pdbx_description
1 polymer ?
#
loop_
_entity_poly.entity_id
_entity_poly.type
_entity_poly.pdbx_seq_one_letter_code
_entity_poly.pdbx_strand_id
1 'polypeptide(L)'
;MVEEATTQDQEHNIKLVFIGDTAVGKTSVIMTWTQERFPVGYEPTVFDTYYGTKNYAGKEVKLQIWDTAGHDDLGRLRPIAFVNTDCFLICFSLIDRNSLKRACSKWVAEVKATAKNCPIVLVGTKLDLREEREERARETSSKVEQDKLL
;
A
#
# COMPACT_ATOMS: atom_id res chain seq x y z
N MET A 1 -5.82 49.97 16.49
CA MET A 1 -6.50 48.68 16.38
C MET A 1 -5.71 47.85 15.39
N VAL A 2 -4.96 46.88 15.91
CA VAL A 2 -4.19 45.97 15.09
C VAL A 2 -5.09 44.75 14.87
N GLU A 3 -5.54 44.53 13.65
CA GLU A 3 -6.24 43.29 13.26
C GLU A 3 -5.25 42.14 13.40
N GLU A 4 -5.45 41.30 14.39
CA GLU A 4 -4.86 40.00 14.44
C GLU A 4 -5.39 39.18 13.25
N ALA A 5 -4.55 38.98 12.24
CA ALA A 5 -4.77 38.04 11.20
C ALA A 5 -4.78 36.63 11.84
N THR A 6 -5.97 36.13 12.11
CA THR A 6 -6.19 34.71 12.45
C THR A 6 -5.71 33.90 11.27
N THR A 7 -4.53 33.33 11.40
CA THR A 7 -4.03 32.29 10.50
C THR A 7 -5.00 31.11 10.63
N GLN A 8 -5.96 31.00 9.71
CA GLN A 8 -6.74 29.78 9.59
C GLN A 8 -5.76 28.64 9.31
N ASP A 9 -5.59 27.78 10.29
CA ASP A 9 -4.87 26.52 10.12
C ASP A 9 -5.60 25.75 9.01
N GLN A 10 -5.05 25.76 7.79
CA GLN A 10 -5.61 25.01 6.68
C GLN A 10 -5.46 23.53 7.02
N GLU A 11 -6.57 22.88 7.35
CA GLU A 11 -6.62 21.44 7.51
C GLU A 11 -6.14 20.77 6.21
N HIS A 12 -5.02 20.09 6.27
CA HIS A 12 -4.51 19.31 5.14
C HIS A 12 -5.16 17.93 5.14
N ASN A 13 -6.14 17.76 4.28
CA ASN A 13 -6.78 16.46 4.06
C ASN A 13 -6.15 15.81 2.82
N ILE A 14 -5.61 14.60 2.97
CA ILE A 14 -4.99 13.84 1.88
C ILE A 14 -5.74 12.51 1.70
N LYS A 15 -6.19 12.27 0.48
CA LYS A 15 -6.82 11.01 0.10
C LYS A 15 -5.78 10.09 -0.54
N LEU A 16 -5.58 8.93 0.06
CA LEU A 16 -4.73 7.86 -0.41
C LEU A 16 -5.57 6.68 -0.88
N VAL A 17 -5.27 6.13 -2.05
CA VAL A 17 -5.93 4.93 -2.56
C VAL A 17 -4.93 3.81 -2.73
N PHE A 18 -5.18 2.69 -2.04
CA PHE A 18 -4.38 1.47 -2.14
C PHE A 18 -4.97 0.56 -3.21
N ILE A 19 -4.17 0.20 -4.18
CA ILE A 19 -4.51 -0.73 -5.26
C ILE A 19 -3.40 -1.77 -5.44
N GLY A 20 -3.70 -2.83 -6.13
CA GLY A 20 -2.77 -3.94 -6.37
C GLY A 20 -3.51 -5.28 -6.35
N ASP A 21 -2.81 -6.35 -6.65
CA ASP A 21 -3.38 -7.69 -6.71
C ASP A 21 -4.02 -8.14 -5.39
N THR A 22 -4.85 -9.14 -5.48
CA THR A 22 -5.41 -9.84 -4.32
C THR A 22 -4.28 -10.43 -3.47
N ALA A 23 -4.45 -10.36 -2.14
CA ALA A 23 -3.54 -10.95 -1.15
C ALA A 23 -2.08 -10.43 -1.19
N VAL A 24 -1.81 -9.29 -1.84
CA VAL A 24 -0.47 -8.68 -1.75
C VAL A 24 -0.21 -7.98 -0.41
N GLY A 25 -1.24 -7.74 0.41
CA GLY A 25 -1.10 -7.16 1.75
C GLY A 25 -1.51 -5.69 1.88
N LYS A 26 -2.36 -5.16 0.98
CA LYS A 26 -2.90 -3.79 1.07
C LYS A 26 -3.54 -3.52 2.42
N THR A 27 -4.56 -4.29 2.75
CA THR A 27 -5.28 -4.21 4.03
C THR A 27 -4.35 -4.37 5.23
N SER A 28 -3.39 -5.29 5.16
CA SER A 28 -2.44 -5.51 6.26
C SER A 28 -1.58 -4.28 6.54
N VAL A 29 -1.09 -3.61 5.50
CA VAL A 29 -0.33 -2.35 5.64
C VAL A 29 -1.21 -1.26 6.27
N ILE A 30 -2.42 -1.09 5.77
CA ILE A 30 -3.36 -0.07 6.24
C ILE A 30 -3.71 -0.31 7.72
N MET A 31 -4.11 -1.53 8.08
CA MET A 31 -4.50 -1.86 9.45
C MET A 31 -3.32 -1.74 10.43
N THR A 32 -2.13 -2.18 10.02
CA THR A 32 -0.94 -2.05 10.86
C THR A 32 -0.63 -0.58 11.14
N TRP A 33 -0.76 0.29 10.14
CA TRP A 33 -0.51 1.71 10.31
C TRP A 33 -1.62 2.43 11.10
N THR A 34 -2.90 2.13 10.83
CA THR A 34 -4.04 2.83 11.44
C THR A 34 -4.42 2.31 12.80
N GLN A 35 -4.21 1.02 13.07
CA GLN A 35 -4.67 0.34 14.28
C GLN A 35 -3.51 -0.19 15.14
N GLU A 36 -2.25 0.04 14.71
CA GLU A 36 -1.02 -0.48 15.36
C GLU A 36 -1.07 -2.00 15.60
N ARG A 37 -1.78 -2.71 14.73
CA ARG A 37 -2.06 -4.14 14.83
C ARG A 37 -1.98 -4.83 13.49
N PHE A 38 -1.17 -5.89 13.38
CA PHE A 38 -1.18 -6.76 12.21
C PHE A 38 -2.44 -7.66 12.23
N PRO A 39 -3.22 -7.72 11.13
CA PRO A 39 -4.44 -8.53 11.09
C PRO A 39 -4.13 -10.01 11.20
N VAL A 40 -4.95 -10.74 11.96
CA VAL A 40 -4.91 -12.20 12.05
C VAL A 40 -5.95 -12.77 11.09
N GLY A 41 -5.50 -13.65 10.19
CA GLY A 41 -6.36 -14.22 9.16
C GLY A 41 -6.45 -13.35 7.90
N TYR A 42 -7.04 -13.92 6.86
CA TYR A 42 -7.26 -13.25 5.59
C TYR A 42 -8.75 -13.17 5.30
N GLU A 43 -9.25 -11.96 5.16
CA GLU A 43 -10.58 -11.66 4.64
C GLU A 43 -10.45 -10.86 3.34
N PRO A 44 -11.06 -11.30 2.24
CA PRO A 44 -11.03 -10.54 1.00
C PRO A 44 -11.73 -9.18 1.17
N THR A 45 -11.01 -8.10 0.87
CA THR A 45 -11.58 -6.76 0.87
C THR A 45 -12.45 -6.56 -0.36
N VAL A 46 -13.65 -6.05 -0.17
CA VAL A 46 -14.47 -5.52 -1.26
C VAL A 46 -14.12 -4.05 -1.45
N PHE A 47 -14.28 -3.28 -0.40
CA PHE A 47 -14.00 -1.85 -0.36
C PHE A 47 -14.11 -1.35 1.08
N ASP A 48 -13.09 -0.61 1.56
CA ASP A 48 -13.08 -0.09 2.91
C ASP A 48 -12.41 1.29 2.97
N THR A 49 -12.79 2.10 3.96
CA THR A 49 -12.19 3.41 4.18
C THR A 49 -11.70 3.52 5.62
N TYR A 50 -10.44 3.92 5.76
CA TYR A 50 -9.78 4.15 7.04
C TYR A 50 -9.40 5.62 7.17
N TYR A 51 -9.30 6.09 8.40
CA TYR A 51 -8.89 7.45 8.71
C TYR A 51 -7.70 7.42 9.66
N GLY A 52 -6.81 8.35 9.47
CA GLY A 52 -5.66 8.53 10.34
C GLY A 52 -5.19 9.98 10.33
N THR A 53 -4.42 10.33 11.36
CA THR A 53 -3.84 11.65 11.49
C THR A 53 -2.35 11.52 11.68
N LYS A 54 -1.57 12.37 11.01
CA LYS A 54 -0.12 12.42 11.13
C LYS A 54 0.33 13.87 11.28
N ASN A 55 1.27 14.12 12.18
CA ASN A 55 1.94 15.42 12.25
C ASN A 55 3.13 15.41 11.28
N TYR A 56 3.16 16.37 10.37
CA TYR A 56 4.26 16.57 9.44
C TYR A 56 4.71 18.04 9.47
N ALA A 57 5.98 18.28 9.78
CA ALA A 57 6.57 19.62 9.87
C ALA A 57 5.75 20.58 10.76
N GLY A 58 5.22 20.10 11.91
CA GLY A 58 4.42 20.88 12.84
C GLY A 58 2.97 21.12 12.41
N LYS A 59 2.54 20.54 11.29
CA LYS A 59 1.15 20.63 10.79
C LYS A 59 0.46 19.29 10.92
N GLU A 60 -0.80 19.32 11.35
CA GLU A 60 -1.65 18.14 11.37
C GLU A 60 -2.15 17.84 9.96
N VAL A 61 -1.90 16.61 9.50
CA VAL A 61 -2.36 16.09 8.22
C VAL A 61 -3.35 14.97 8.48
N LYS A 62 -4.57 15.13 8.00
CA LYS A 62 -5.62 14.10 8.05
C LYS A 62 -5.54 13.23 6.80
N LEU A 63 -5.48 11.93 7.00
CA LEU A 63 -5.42 10.95 5.91
C LEU A 63 -6.75 10.21 5.81
N GLN A 64 -7.31 10.17 4.61
CA GLN A 64 -8.39 9.29 4.22
C GLN A 64 -7.82 8.20 3.33
N ILE A 65 -7.85 6.96 3.81
CA ILE A 65 -7.20 5.82 3.17
C ILE A 65 -8.28 4.88 2.63
N TRP A 66 -8.24 4.62 1.34
CA TRP A 66 -9.17 3.78 0.65
C TRP A 66 -8.51 2.44 0.29
N ASP A 67 -9.00 1.38 0.92
CA ASP A 67 -8.60 0.01 0.62
C ASP A 67 -9.50 -0.57 -0.47
N THR A 68 -8.92 -1.00 -1.58
CA THR A 68 -9.69 -1.50 -2.72
C THR A 68 -9.44 -2.98 -2.98
N ALA A 69 -10.46 -3.64 -3.53
CA ALA A 69 -10.33 -5.03 -3.95
C ALA A 69 -9.28 -5.21 -5.04
N GLY A 70 -8.42 -6.20 -4.89
CA GLY A 70 -7.48 -6.62 -5.93
C GLY A 70 -8.10 -7.53 -7.00
N HIS A 71 -9.32 -8.01 -6.77
CA HIS A 71 -10.01 -8.94 -7.66
C HIS A 71 -10.59 -8.24 -8.89
N ASP A 72 -10.47 -8.85 -10.06
CA ASP A 72 -10.92 -8.25 -11.33
C ASP A 72 -12.44 -8.10 -11.41
N ASP A 73 -13.20 -9.01 -10.82
CA ASP A 73 -14.67 -8.96 -10.79
C ASP A 73 -15.20 -7.70 -10.09
N LEU A 74 -14.41 -7.11 -9.18
CA LEU A 74 -14.75 -5.88 -8.48
C LEU A 74 -14.16 -4.62 -9.16
N GLY A 75 -13.58 -4.77 -10.33
CA GLY A 75 -12.97 -3.68 -11.10
C GLY A 75 -13.90 -2.50 -11.39
N ARG A 76 -15.21 -2.76 -11.51
CA ARG A 76 -16.20 -1.71 -11.74
C ARG A 76 -16.38 -0.73 -10.56
N LEU A 77 -16.00 -1.14 -9.35
CA LEU A 77 -16.11 -0.30 -8.15
C LEU A 77 -14.90 0.61 -7.95
N ARG A 78 -13.73 0.24 -8.48
CA ARG A 78 -12.49 0.99 -8.30
C ARG A 78 -12.52 2.43 -8.81
N PRO A 79 -13.12 2.75 -9.98
CA PRO A 79 -13.20 4.15 -10.45
C PRO A 79 -13.87 5.09 -9.46
N ILE A 80 -14.79 4.61 -8.63
CA ILE A 80 -15.45 5.40 -7.58
C ILE A 80 -14.42 5.85 -6.54
N ALA A 81 -13.47 4.96 -6.20
CA ALA A 81 -12.38 5.27 -5.28
C ALA A 81 -11.40 6.30 -5.86
N PHE A 82 -11.24 6.35 -7.19
CA PHE A 82 -10.22 7.15 -7.85
C PHE A 82 -10.53 8.64 -7.93
N VAL A 83 -11.78 9.03 -7.71
CA VAL A 83 -12.19 10.44 -7.74
C VAL A 83 -11.51 11.23 -6.63
N ASN A 84 -10.92 12.38 -6.97
CA ASN A 84 -10.25 13.28 -6.02
C ASN A 84 -9.18 12.59 -5.17
N THR A 85 -8.40 11.70 -5.77
CA THR A 85 -7.27 11.03 -5.12
C THR A 85 -6.03 11.90 -5.21
N ASP A 86 -5.34 12.08 -4.08
CA ASP A 86 -4.09 12.85 -4.02
C ASP A 86 -2.86 11.97 -4.30
N CYS A 87 -2.91 10.68 -3.95
CA CYS A 87 -1.84 9.75 -4.27
C CYS A 87 -2.34 8.30 -4.31
N PHE A 88 -1.87 7.54 -5.30
CA PHE A 88 -2.08 6.10 -5.38
C PHE A 88 -0.89 5.32 -4.81
N LEU A 89 -1.18 4.33 -3.98
CA LEU A 89 -0.19 3.38 -3.49
C LEU A 89 -0.45 2.04 -4.19
N ILE A 90 0.42 1.69 -5.14
CA ILE A 90 0.33 0.43 -5.86
C ILE A 90 1.15 -0.62 -5.12
N CYS A 91 0.46 -1.57 -4.48
CA CYS A 91 1.07 -2.61 -3.69
C CYS A 91 1.41 -3.85 -4.51
N PHE A 92 2.57 -4.43 -4.24
CA PHE A 92 2.98 -5.73 -4.77
C PHE A 92 3.70 -6.52 -3.67
N SER A 93 3.70 -7.84 -3.79
CA SER A 93 4.39 -8.72 -2.84
C SER A 93 5.84 -8.95 -3.26
N LEU A 94 6.80 -8.72 -2.36
CA LEU A 94 8.23 -8.97 -2.58
C LEU A 94 8.57 -10.46 -2.77
N ILE A 95 7.62 -11.35 -2.47
CA ILE A 95 7.74 -12.79 -2.68
C ILE A 95 6.97 -13.31 -3.90
N ASP A 96 6.34 -12.39 -4.67
CA ASP A 96 5.63 -12.71 -5.91
C ASP A 96 6.00 -11.74 -7.04
N ARG A 97 6.90 -12.21 -7.94
CA ARG A 97 7.36 -11.42 -9.09
C ARG A 97 6.23 -11.07 -10.07
N ASN A 98 5.18 -11.87 -10.14
CA ASN A 98 4.05 -11.57 -11.03
C ASN A 98 3.24 -10.39 -10.51
N SER A 99 3.10 -10.24 -9.19
CA SER A 99 2.44 -9.07 -8.61
C SER A 99 3.20 -7.77 -8.94
N LEU A 100 4.55 -7.77 -8.94
CA LEU A 100 5.34 -6.63 -9.39
C LEU A 100 5.14 -6.31 -10.87
N LYS A 101 5.15 -7.34 -11.73
CA LYS A 101 4.89 -7.15 -13.17
C LYS A 101 3.51 -6.52 -13.40
N ARG A 102 2.47 -7.00 -12.72
CA ARG A 102 1.12 -6.44 -12.81
C ARG A 102 1.02 -5.05 -12.17
N ALA A 103 1.76 -4.77 -11.10
CA ALA A 103 1.84 -3.42 -10.54
C ALA A 103 2.33 -2.42 -11.59
N CYS A 104 3.41 -2.73 -12.31
CA CYS A 104 4.01 -1.86 -13.32
C CYS A 104 3.21 -1.78 -14.63
N SER A 105 2.46 -2.79 -14.99
CA SER A 105 1.70 -2.84 -16.27
C SER A 105 0.23 -2.50 -16.04
N LYS A 106 -0.53 -3.43 -15.44
CA LYS A 106 -1.97 -3.34 -15.27
C LYS A 106 -2.39 -2.17 -14.36
N TRP A 107 -1.84 -2.13 -13.14
CA TRP A 107 -2.29 -1.17 -12.13
C TRP A 107 -1.89 0.26 -12.44
N VAL A 108 -0.67 0.47 -12.93
CA VAL A 108 -0.23 1.79 -13.41
C VAL A 108 -1.09 2.26 -14.60
N ALA A 109 -1.43 1.36 -15.53
CA ALA A 109 -2.27 1.69 -16.67
C ALA A 109 -3.71 2.06 -16.23
N GLU A 110 -4.27 1.34 -15.27
CA GLU A 110 -5.62 1.60 -14.73
C GLU A 110 -5.68 2.98 -14.05
N VAL A 111 -4.68 3.33 -13.25
CA VAL A 111 -4.58 4.67 -12.63
C VAL A 111 -4.44 5.75 -13.69
N LYS A 112 -3.52 5.59 -14.64
CA LYS A 112 -3.26 6.60 -15.67
C LYS A 112 -4.44 6.83 -16.61
N ALA A 113 -5.28 5.83 -16.82
CA ALA A 113 -6.50 5.97 -17.62
C ALA A 113 -7.54 6.89 -16.94
N THR A 114 -7.56 6.94 -15.61
CA THR A 114 -8.58 7.68 -14.85
C THR A 114 -8.01 8.95 -14.21
N ALA A 115 -6.77 8.88 -13.67
CA ALA A 115 -6.13 9.95 -12.90
C ALA A 115 -4.72 10.23 -13.44
N LYS A 116 -4.63 10.73 -14.66
CA LYS A 116 -3.41 10.83 -15.48
C LYS A 116 -2.22 11.51 -14.80
N ASN A 117 -2.46 12.54 -14.01
CA ASN A 117 -1.43 13.34 -13.36
C ASN A 117 -1.30 13.08 -11.84
N CYS A 118 -2.04 12.12 -11.31
CA CYS A 118 -1.97 11.81 -9.89
C CYS A 118 -0.66 11.07 -9.56
N PRO A 119 0.03 11.44 -8.48
CA PRO A 119 1.22 10.74 -8.01
C PRO A 119 0.95 9.25 -7.74
N ILE A 120 1.95 8.42 -8.05
CA ILE A 120 1.92 6.97 -7.81
C ILE A 120 3.16 6.61 -7.00
N VAL A 121 2.95 5.85 -5.93
CA VAL A 121 4.02 5.24 -5.12
C VAL A 121 3.89 3.71 -5.24
N LEU A 122 4.99 3.04 -5.55
CA LEU A 122 5.06 1.57 -5.51
C LEU A 122 5.43 1.12 -4.10
N VAL A 123 4.66 0.18 -3.55
CA VAL A 123 4.83 -0.34 -2.19
C VAL A 123 5.10 -1.84 -2.24
N GLY A 124 6.32 -2.24 -1.92
CA GLY A 124 6.70 -3.65 -1.76
C GLY A 124 6.34 -4.14 -0.36
N THR A 125 5.53 -5.18 -0.29
CA THR A 125 5.06 -5.79 0.96
C THR A 125 5.74 -7.12 1.23
N LYS A 126 5.56 -7.69 2.44
CA LYS A 126 6.06 -9.01 2.84
C LYS A 126 7.59 -9.11 2.80
N LEU A 127 8.27 -8.05 3.23
CA LEU A 127 9.74 -8.02 3.32
C LEU A 127 10.25 -9.11 4.28
N ASP A 128 9.58 -9.28 5.41
CA ASP A 128 9.79 -10.32 6.41
C ASP A 128 9.86 -11.73 5.77
N LEU A 129 8.87 -12.07 4.96
CA LEU A 129 8.83 -13.37 4.28
C LEU A 129 9.91 -13.53 3.21
N ARG A 130 10.33 -12.43 2.57
CA ARG A 130 11.45 -12.47 1.63
C ARG A 130 12.76 -12.75 2.36
N GLU A 131 13.03 -12.04 3.44
CA GLU A 131 14.23 -12.21 4.26
C GLU A 131 14.32 -13.63 4.82
N GLU A 132 13.22 -14.16 5.35
CA GLU A 132 13.14 -15.54 5.85
C GLU A 132 13.44 -16.58 4.75
N ARG A 133 12.96 -16.38 3.52
CA ARG A 133 13.28 -17.26 2.38
C ARG A 133 14.75 -17.20 1.99
N GLU A 134 15.33 -16.01 1.98
CA GLU A 134 16.75 -15.81 1.65
C GLU A 134 17.65 -16.47 2.71
N GLU A 135 17.30 -16.37 3.98
CA GLU A 135 18.04 -16.99 5.08
C GLU A 135 18.00 -18.52 4.99
N ARG A 136 16.81 -19.10 4.80
CA ARG A 136 16.67 -20.55 4.59
C ARG A 136 17.45 -21.06 3.37
N ALA A 137 17.48 -20.29 2.29
CA ALA A 137 18.26 -20.65 1.10
C ALA A 137 19.77 -20.67 1.38
N ARG A 138 20.29 -19.71 2.15
CA ARG A 138 21.70 -19.66 2.58
C ARG A 138 22.07 -20.85 3.46
N GLU A 139 21.23 -21.18 4.44
CA GLU A 139 21.45 -22.32 5.33
C GLU A 139 21.48 -23.65 4.56
N THR A 140 20.57 -23.83 3.60
CA THR A 140 20.53 -25.01 2.74
C THR A 140 21.78 -25.13 1.88
N SER A 141 22.23 -24.02 1.31
CA SER A 141 23.46 -24.00 0.49
C SER A 141 24.69 -24.34 1.31
N SER A 142 24.83 -23.82 2.52
CA SER A 142 25.93 -24.11 3.43
C SER A 142 25.97 -25.59 3.87
N LYS A 143 24.82 -26.21 4.11
CA LYS A 143 24.73 -27.66 4.45
C LYS A 143 25.17 -28.52 3.28
N VAL A 144 24.70 -28.21 2.07
CA VAL A 144 25.08 -28.96 0.86
C VAL A 144 26.58 -28.85 0.56
N GLU A 145 27.21 -27.72 0.90
CA GLU A 145 28.66 -27.52 0.72
C GLU A 145 29.47 -28.30 1.77
N GLN A 146 28.99 -28.36 3.01
CA GLN A 146 29.60 -29.19 4.08
C GLN A 146 29.51 -30.69 3.77
N ASP A 147 28.36 -31.16 3.28
CA ASP A 147 28.17 -32.61 2.94
C ASP A 147 29.02 -33.05 1.73
N LYS A 148 29.49 -32.14 0.90
CA LYS A 148 30.41 -32.45 -0.23
C LYS A 148 31.89 -32.53 0.18
N LEU A 149 32.22 -32.07 1.38
CA LEU A 149 33.59 -32.06 1.91
C LEU A 149 33.89 -33.27 2.81
N LEU A 150 32.90 -34.13 3.07
CA LEU A 150 33.02 -35.43 3.77
C LEU A 150 32.95 -36.59 2.79
#